data_dff973c6ec9235e9ec1a6bceb723c3a5
#
_entry.id   dff973c6ec9235e9ec1a6bceb723c3a5
#
_cell.length_a   1.000
_cell.length_b   1.000
_cell.length_c   1.000
_cell.angle_alpha   90.00
_cell.angle_beta   90.00
_cell.angle_gamma   90.00
#
_symmetry.space_group_name_H-M   'P 1'
#
loop_
_entity.id
_entity.type
_entity.pdbx_description
1 polymer ?
#
loop_
_entity_poly.entity_id
_entity_poly.type
_entity_poly.pdbx_seq_one_letter_code
_entity_poly.pdbx_strand_id
1 'polypeptide(L)'
;VEAYNSLIGLIDGDYGSEAETQISNADVIDRSSNSDAWQDFATNSVRFFNDLEDINPGVLGNDDSMYGLPEDLAREVQEECFFPEGLLCELRRYQEWGVKYALHQERILLGDEMGLGKTIQAIATMVSLRNTGGTHFVVVCPASVITNWCREIRKMSLLSVTKIHGTARKAALQSWIKSGGVAVTTYETTAYFELPEDFKFKMLVVDEAHYIKNPEARRSINVKNISMHAERLLFMTGTALENKVEEMISLIRILQPRIASQIQGMAFMSAAPQFSK
;
A
#
# COMPACT_ATOMS: atom_id res chain seq x y z
N VAL A 1 -18.18 8.89 -48.63
CA VAL A 1 -18.57 10.24 -48.20
C VAL A 1 -18.68 10.29 -46.66
N GLU A 2 -19.42 9.37 -46.02
CA GLU A 2 -19.52 9.34 -44.52
C GLU A 2 -18.18 9.18 -43.81
N ALA A 3 -17.36 8.21 -44.23
CA ALA A 3 -16.02 8.02 -43.64
C ALA A 3 -15.10 9.22 -43.81
N TYR A 4 -15.21 9.92 -44.92
CA TYR A 4 -14.45 11.16 -45.20
C TYR A 4 -14.91 12.28 -44.26
N ASN A 5 -16.22 12.48 -44.11
CA ASN A 5 -16.78 13.49 -43.20
C ASN A 5 -16.47 13.20 -41.75
N SER A 6 -16.44 11.93 -41.37
CA SER A 6 -16.03 11.52 -40.01
C SER A 6 -14.55 11.79 -39.75
N LEU A 7 -13.67 11.60 -40.77
CA LEU A 7 -12.24 11.91 -40.70
C LEU A 7 -12.00 13.40 -40.57
N ILE A 8 -12.71 14.22 -41.40
CA ILE A 8 -12.65 15.67 -41.32
C ILE A 8 -13.13 16.17 -39.95
N GLY A 9 -14.23 15.61 -39.44
CA GLY A 9 -14.73 15.95 -38.08
C GLY A 9 -13.77 15.60 -36.94
N LEU A 10 -12.93 14.58 -37.12
CA LEU A 10 -11.87 14.25 -36.18
C LEU A 10 -10.67 15.20 -36.27
N ILE A 11 -10.32 15.65 -37.49
CA ILE A 11 -9.19 16.57 -37.75
C ILE A 11 -9.56 17.98 -37.32
N ASP A 12 -10.77 18.44 -37.64
CA ASP A 12 -11.24 19.82 -37.36
C ASP A 12 -11.82 19.97 -35.93
N GLY A 13 -11.93 18.87 -35.16
CA GLY A 13 -12.42 18.87 -33.77
C GLY A 13 -11.30 19.07 -32.73
N ASP A 14 -11.70 18.99 -31.47
CA ASP A 14 -10.77 19.17 -30.33
C ASP A 14 -9.56 18.22 -30.38
N TYR A 15 -9.71 17.03 -30.97
CA TYR A 15 -8.63 16.07 -31.19
C TYR A 15 -7.54 16.57 -32.11
N GLY A 16 -7.87 17.34 -33.15
CA GLY A 16 -6.88 17.92 -34.09
C GLY A 16 -6.00 18.95 -33.38
N SER A 17 -6.60 19.83 -32.60
CA SER A 17 -5.89 20.86 -31.82
C SER A 17 -5.07 20.26 -30.68
N GLU A 18 -5.56 19.20 -30.06
CA GLU A 18 -4.83 18.48 -29.00
C GLU A 18 -3.63 17.73 -29.59
N ALA A 19 -3.78 17.07 -30.73
CA ALA A 19 -2.69 16.41 -31.45
C ALA A 19 -1.61 17.41 -31.90
N GLU A 20 -1.99 18.58 -32.47
CA GLU A 20 -1.07 19.64 -32.83
C GLU A 20 -0.31 20.19 -31.60
N THR A 21 -0.99 20.32 -30.46
CA THR A 21 -0.38 20.75 -29.21
C THR A 21 0.62 19.71 -28.69
N GLN A 22 0.29 18.44 -28.77
CA GLN A 22 1.19 17.35 -28.37
C GLN A 22 2.40 17.23 -29.31
N ILE A 23 2.20 17.36 -30.62
CA ILE A 23 3.29 17.38 -31.61
C ILE A 23 4.21 18.59 -31.37
N SER A 24 3.64 19.76 -31.11
CA SER A 24 4.44 20.98 -30.82
C SER A 24 5.22 20.83 -29.52
N ASN A 25 4.66 20.19 -28.52
CA ASN A 25 5.35 19.88 -27.26
C ASN A 25 6.46 18.83 -27.46
N ALA A 26 6.25 17.82 -28.33
CA ALA A 26 7.26 16.85 -28.70
C ALA A 26 8.46 17.53 -29.42
N ASP A 27 8.22 18.49 -30.32
CA ASP A 27 9.26 19.27 -30.95
C ASP A 27 10.08 20.12 -29.96
N VAL A 28 9.48 20.57 -28.86
CA VAL A 28 10.19 21.27 -27.77
C VAL A 28 11.06 20.31 -26.98
N ILE A 29 10.58 19.09 -26.74
CA ILE A 29 11.34 18.03 -26.03
C ILE A 29 12.56 17.61 -26.84
N ASP A 30 12.45 17.50 -28.18
CA ASP A 30 13.57 17.14 -29.06
C ASP A 30 14.70 18.23 -29.06
N ARG A 31 14.38 19.45 -28.66
CA ARG A 31 15.34 20.56 -28.49
C ARG A 31 15.90 20.67 -27.06
N SER A 32 15.37 19.92 -26.12
CA SER A 32 15.86 19.93 -24.76
C SER A 32 17.22 19.21 -24.66
N SER A 33 18.06 19.64 -23.71
CA SER A 33 19.31 18.93 -23.47
C SER A 33 19.06 17.59 -22.81
N ASN A 34 19.95 16.60 -23.03
CA ASN A 34 19.90 15.31 -22.32
C ASN A 34 19.85 15.49 -20.78
N SER A 35 20.47 16.55 -20.27
CA SER A 35 20.42 16.91 -18.86
C SER A 35 19.02 17.27 -18.39
N ASP A 36 18.29 18.06 -19.17
CA ASP A 36 16.94 18.50 -18.83
C ASP A 36 15.95 17.34 -18.91
N ALA A 37 16.08 16.47 -19.92
CA ALA A 37 15.27 15.25 -20.05
C ALA A 37 15.47 14.29 -18.89
N TRP A 38 16.72 14.09 -18.42
CA TRP A 38 17.02 13.27 -17.26
C TRP A 38 16.50 13.88 -15.95
N GLN A 39 16.52 15.19 -15.81
CA GLN A 39 16.00 15.87 -14.64
C GLN A 39 14.47 15.80 -14.59
N ASP A 40 13.81 15.95 -15.73
CA ASP A 40 12.35 15.76 -15.83
C ASP A 40 11.94 14.34 -15.52
N PHE A 41 12.61 13.35 -16.12
CA PHE A 41 12.37 11.92 -15.80
C PHE A 41 12.59 11.63 -14.32
N ALA A 42 13.66 12.13 -13.70
CA ALA A 42 13.94 11.91 -12.29
C ALA A 42 12.83 12.50 -11.37
N THR A 43 12.21 13.59 -11.81
CA THR A 43 11.13 14.26 -11.07
C THR A 43 9.78 13.59 -11.29
N ASN A 44 9.48 13.17 -12.52
CA ASN A 44 8.18 12.68 -12.96
C ASN A 44 8.19 11.20 -13.37
N SER A 45 9.14 10.41 -12.89
CA SER A 45 9.34 9.02 -13.33
C SER A 45 8.09 8.12 -13.17
N VAL A 46 7.30 8.33 -12.13
CA VAL A 46 6.07 7.55 -11.90
C VAL A 46 5.07 7.81 -13.02
N ARG A 47 4.84 9.09 -13.36
CA ARG A 47 3.96 9.50 -14.45
C ARG A 47 4.45 8.95 -15.79
N PHE A 48 5.74 9.09 -16.07
CA PHE A 48 6.35 8.57 -17.29
C PHE A 48 6.09 7.07 -17.47
N PHE A 49 6.26 6.25 -16.41
CA PHE A 49 5.99 4.83 -16.48
C PHE A 49 4.49 4.51 -16.60
N ASN A 50 3.62 5.29 -15.99
CA ASN A 50 2.17 5.12 -16.14
C ASN A 50 1.75 5.44 -17.60
N ASP A 51 2.23 6.56 -18.15
CA ASP A 51 1.96 6.96 -19.53
C ASP A 51 2.52 5.92 -20.54
N LEU A 52 3.72 5.36 -20.27
CA LEU A 52 4.30 4.31 -21.10
C LEU A 52 3.46 3.03 -21.09
N GLU A 53 2.90 2.66 -19.95
CA GLU A 53 2.03 1.49 -19.82
C GLU A 53 0.65 1.73 -20.45
N ASP A 54 0.17 2.98 -20.48
CA ASP A 54 -1.04 3.37 -21.24
C ASP A 54 -0.86 3.24 -22.75
N ILE A 55 0.32 3.64 -23.26
CA ILE A 55 0.65 3.56 -24.69
C ILE A 55 0.86 2.09 -25.12
N ASN A 56 1.51 1.29 -24.30
CA ASN A 56 1.84 -0.10 -24.61
C ASN A 56 1.69 -0.99 -23.35
N PRO A 57 0.46 -1.49 -23.07
CA PRO A 57 0.20 -2.36 -21.94
C PRO A 57 1.14 -3.57 -21.94
N GLY A 58 1.74 -3.87 -20.80
CA GLY A 58 2.69 -4.99 -20.64
C GLY A 58 4.15 -4.67 -20.97
N VAL A 59 4.48 -3.47 -21.48
CA VAL A 59 5.86 -3.08 -21.80
C VAL A 59 6.81 -3.15 -20.62
N LEU A 60 6.29 -3.00 -19.40
CA LEU A 60 7.04 -3.11 -18.15
C LEU A 60 7.08 -4.54 -17.59
N GLY A 61 6.63 -5.54 -18.36
CA GLY A 61 6.68 -6.96 -17.98
C GLY A 61 5.48 -7.47 -17.18
N ASN A 62 4.45 -6.67 -17.00
CA ASN A 62 3.20 -7.08 -16.36
C ASN A 62 2.11 -7.35 -17.40
N ASP A 63 2.16 -8.51 -18.06
CA ASP A 63 1.09 -8.98 -18.95
C ASP A 63 -0.18 -9.43 -18.21
N ASP A 64 -0.14 -9.53 -16.89
CA ASP A 64 -1.25 -10.01 -16.08
C ASP A 64 -2.05 -8.83 -15.50
N SER A 65 -3.05 -8.37 -16.24
CA SER A 65 -3.99 -7.33 -15.79
C SER A 65 -4.77 -7.73 -14.51
N MET A 66 -4.70 -9.00 -14.11
CA MET A 66 -5.37 -9.55 -12.92
C MET A 66 -4.41 -9.76 -11.75
N TYR A 67 -3.10 -9.49 -11.91
CA TYR A 67 -2.08 -9.66 -10.87
C TYR A 67 -2.12 -11.04 -10.19
N GLY A 68 -2.41 -12.10 -10.95
CA GLY A 68 -2.47 -13.47 -10.46
C GLY A 68 -3.71 -13.80 -9.62
N LEU A 69 -4.70 -12.91 -9.54
CA LEU A 69 -5.96 -13.17 -8.84
C LEU A 69 -7.00 -13.86 -9.74
N PRO A 70 -7.94 -14.62 -9.16
CA PRO A 70 -9.13 -15.08 -9.86
C PRO A 70 -9.89 -13.88 -10.46
N GLU A 71 -10.46 -14.06 -11.68
CA GLU A 71 -11.09 -12.98 -12.45
C GLU A 71 -12.19 -12.24 -11.68
N ASP A 72 -13.03 -12.97 -10.94
CA ASP A 72 -14.10 -12.36 -10.15
C ASP A 72 -13.53 -11.42 -9.07
N LEU A 73 -12.51 -11.87 -8.33
CA LEU A 73 -11.86 -11.08 -7.30
C LEU A 73 -11.09 -9.88 -7.90
N ALA A 74 -10.42 -10.08 -9.03
CA ALA A 74 -9.71 -9.00 -9.73
C ALA A 74 -10.67 -7.89 -10.14
N ARG A 75 -11.87 -8.25 -10.63
CA ARG A 75 -12.92 -7.28 -10.97
C ARG A 75 -13.43 -6.52 -9.75
N GLU A 76 -13.72 -7.22 -8.64
CA GLU A 76 -14.17 -6.59 -7.40
C GLU A 76 -13.11 -5.60 -6.86
N VAL A 77 -11.83 -5.98 -6.91
CA VAL A 77 -10.73 -5.10 -6.51
C VAL A 77 -10.59 -3.90 -7.45
N GLN A 78 -10.76 -4.08 -8.76
CA GLN A 78 -10.69 -3.00 -9.74
C GLN A 78 -11.81 -1.97 -9.52
N GLU A 79 -13.00 -2.42 -9.13
CA GLU A 79 -14.17 -1.58 -8.82
C GLU A 79 -14.10 -0.92 -7.43
N GLU A 80 -13.14 -1.33 -6.58
CA GLU A 80 -12.99 -0.77 -5.22
C GLU A 80 -12.69 0.73 -5.28
N CYS A 81 -13.40 1.47 -4.42
CA CYS A 81 -13.27 2.93 -4.36
C CYS A 81 -11.98 3.35 -3.64
N PHE A 82 -11.14 4.09 -4.32
CA PHE A 82 -9.95 4.73 -3.77
C PHE A 82 -10.14 6.25 -3.72
N PHE A 83 -9.95 6.83 -2.54
CA PHE A 83 -10.12 8.27 -2.29
C PHE A 83 -8.75 8.90 -1.95
N PRO A 84 -8.00 9.39 -2.96
CA PRO A 84 -6.63 9.87 -2.78
C PRO A 84 -6.51 11.29 -2.20
N GLU A 85 -7.60 12.01 -1.91
CA GLU A 85 -7.55 13.39 -1.45
C GLU A 85 -6.68 13.55 -0.19
N GLY A 86 -5.59 14.31 -0.34
CA GLY A 86 -4.58 14.49 0.70
C GLY A 86 -3.42 13.51 0.61
N LEU A 87 -3.35 12.68 -0.44
CA LEU A 87 -2.12 12.04 -0.89
C LEU A 87 -1.33 13.08 -1.71
N LEU A 88 -0.03 13.21 -1.46
CA LEU A 88 0.85 14.24 -2.06
C LEU A 88 1.82 13.66 -3.09
N CYS A 89 1.53 12.46 -3.59
CA CYS A 89 2.36 11.77 -4.57
C CYS A 89 1.46 10.92 -5.47
N GLU A 90 1.94 10.63 -6.67
CA GLU A 90 1.28 9.72 -7.59
C GLU A 90 1.68 8.28 -7.30
N LEU A 91 0.74 7.36 -7.45
CA LEU A 91 0.96 5.93 -7.33
C LEU A 91 1.21 5.34 -8.72
N ARG A 92 2.09 4.34 -8.79
CA ARG A 92 2.15 3.45 -9.96
C ARG A 92 0.90 2.57 -9.98
N ARG A 93 0.51 2.08 -11.14
CA ARG A 93 -0.70 1.26 -11.32
C ARG A 93 -0.74 0.07 -10.36
N TYR A 94 0.35 -0.70 -10.26
CA TYR A 94 0.41 -1.83 -9.34
C TYR A 94 0.29 -1.41 -7.86
N GLN A 95 0.76 -0.20 -7.49
CA GLN A 95 0.61 0.34 -6.14
C GLN A 95 -0.84 0.74 -5.86
N GLU A 96 -1.49 1.39 -6.80
CA GLU A 96 -2.93 1.70 -6.70
C GLU A 96 -3.75 0.41 -6.58
N TRP A 97 -3.39 -0.58 -7.38
CA TRP A 97 -4.02 -1.89 -7.31
C TRP A 97 -3.84 -2.56 -5.94
N GLY A 98 -2.63 -2.53 -5.38
CA GLY A 98 -2.35 -3.00 -4.03
C GLY A 98 -3.12 -2.23 -2.95
N VAL A 99 -3.32 -0.91 -3.12
CA VAL A 99 -4.18 -0.09 -2.25
C VAL A 99 -5.64 -0.52 -2.35
N LYS A 100 -6.18 -0.69 -3.55
CA LYS A 100 -7.56 -1.17 -3.76
C LYS A 100 -7.76 -2.57 -3.18
N TYR A 101 -6.78 -3.46 -3.36
CA TYR A 101 -6.80 -4.78 -2.75
C TYR A 101 -6.82 -4.70 -1.20
N ALA A 102 -6.03 -3.80 -0.61
CA ALA A 102 -6.01 -3.59 0.84
C ALA A 102 -7.33 -3.01 1.38
N LEU A 103 -7.98 -2.16 0.60
CA LEU A 103 -9.29 -1.61 0.93
C LEU A 103 -10.37 -2.68 0.85
N HIS A 104 -10.33 -3.53 -0.16
CA HIS A 104 -11.30 -4.60 -0.39
C HIS A 104 -11.20 -5.72 0.65
N GLN A 105 -10.00 -6.28 0.85
CA GLN A 105 -9.79 -7.47 1.69
C GLN A 105 -9.72 -7.20 3.20
N GLU A 106 -9.53 -5.98 3.63
CA GLU A 106 -9.45 -5.55 5.03
C GLU A 106 -8.30 -6.14 5.85
N ARG A 107 -7.88 -7.38 5.61
CA ARG A 107 -6.84 -8.10 6.36
C ARG A 107 -5.90 -8.81 5.40
N ILE A 108 -4.77 -8.19 5.10
CA ILE A 108 -3.85 -8.65 4.07
C ILE A 108 -2.40 -8.74 4.54
N LEU A 109 -1.66 -9.59 3.85
CA LEU A 109 -0.20 -9.64 3.86
C LEU A 109 0.31 -9.13 2.51
N LEU A 110 0.99 -8.01 2.51
CA LEU A 110 1.65 -7.44 1.34
C LEU A 110 3.10 -7.95 1.30
N GLY A 111 3.34 -8.90 0.41
CA GLY A 111 4.62 -9.61 0.25
C GLY A 111 5.49 -9.10 -0.87
N ASP A 112 5.27 -7.89 -1.36
CA ASP A 112 6.04 -7.28 -2.44
C ASP A 112 7.54 -7.26 -2.13
N GLU A 113 8.37 -7.36 -3.16
CA GLU A 113 9.82 -7.23 -3.04
C GLU A 113 10.24 -5.89 -2.40
N MET A 114 11.45 -5.85 -1.88
CA MET A 114 12.02 -4.61 -1.33
C MET A 114 12.13 -3.56 -2.44
N GLY A 115 11.73 -2.32 -2.12
CA GLY A 115 11.80 -1.21 -3.09
C GLY A 115 10.53 -0.99 -3.93
N LEU A 116 9.56 -1.90 -3.94
CA LEU A 116 8.30 -1.73 -4.68
C LEU A 116 7.30 -0.75 -4.03
N GLY A 117 7.70 -0.07 -2.97
CA GLY A 117 6.88 1.00 -2.38
C GLY A 117 5.75 0.51 -1.48
N LYS A 118 5.94 -0.55 -0.69
CA LYS A 118 4.95 -0.99 0.32
C LYS A 118 4.53 0.13 1.27
N THR A 119 5.48 0.99 1.66
CA THR A 119 5.23 2.14 2.55
C THR A 119 4.22 3.11 1.96
N ILE A 120 4.36 3.47 0.67
CA ILE A 120 3.43 4.39 0.01
C ILE A 120 2.05 3.76 -0.15
N GLN A 121 1.95 2.47 -0.44
CA GLN A 121 0.68 1.74 -0.51
C GLN A 121 -0.05 1.78 0.85
N ALA A 122 0.66 1.55 1.97
CA ALA A 122 0.09 1.65 3.31
C ALA A 122 -0.37 3.09 3.63
N ILE A 123 0.41 4.11 3.27
CA ILE A 123 0.04 5.53 3.47
C ILE A 123 -1.20 5.87 2.65
N ALA A 124 -1.24 5.49 1.38
CA ALA A 124 -2.37 5.74 0.49
C ALA A 124 -3.66 5.04 0.98
N THR A 125 -3.55 3.81 1.49
CA THR A 125 -4.67 3.09 2.12
C THR A 125 -5.19 3.87 3.34
N MET A 126 -4.31 4.35 4.22
CA MET A 126 -4.71 5.17 5.38
C MET A 126 -5.34 6.49 4.96
N VAL A 127 -4.86 7.14 3.89
CA VAL A 127 -5.48 8.37 3.33
C VAL A 127 -6.90 8.09 2.88
N SER A 128 -7.11 7.04 2.09
CA SER A 128 -8.44 6.66 1.61
C SER A 128 -9.39 6.33 2.78
N LEU A 129 -8.91 5.57 3.76
CA LEU A 129 -9.70 5.25 4.95
C LEU A 129 -10.02 6.48 5.81
N ARG A 130 -9.14 7.48 5.88
CA ARG A 130 -9.45 8.77 6.52
C ARG A 130 -10.59 9.48 5.80
N ASN A 131 -10.58 9.49 4.48
CA ASN A 131 -11.60 10.14 3.66
C ASN A 131 -12.97 9.44 3.76
N THR A 132 -12.99 8.19 4.21
CA THR A 132 -14.23 7.45 4.53
C THR A 132 -14.55 7.41 6.04
N GLY A 133 -13.99 8.33 6.84
CA GLY A 133 -14.32 8.51 8.26
C GLY A 133 -13.37 7.85 9.26
N GLY A 134 -12.31 7.21 8.82
CA GLY A 134 -11.27 6.68 9.71
C GLY A 134 -10.49 7.79 10.40
N THR A 135 -10.37 7.74 11.71
CA THR A 135 -9.73 8.80 12.51
C THR A 135 -8.39 8.39 13.11
N HIS A 136 -8.19 7.12 13.42
CA HIS A 136 -7.02 6.61 14.13
C HIS A 136 -6.38 5.46 13.36
N PHE A 137 -5.06 5.50 13.23
CA PHE A 137 -4.23 4.52 12.55
C PHE A 137 -3.00 4.21 13.37
N VAL A 138 -2.51 2.99 13.32
CA VAL A 138 -1.29 2.56 14.01
C VAL A 138 -0.33 1.93 13.02
N VAL A 139 0.94 2.34 13.08
CA VAL A 139 2.05 1.70 12.36
C VAL A 139 3.03 1.14 13.37
N VAL A 140 3.25 -0.17 13.33
CA VAL A 140 4.29 -0.87 14.10
C VAL A 140 5.43 -1.21 13.18
N CYS A 141 6.63 -0.76 13.50
CA CYS A 141 7.81 -0.95 12.65
C CYS A 141 9.08 -1.21 13.50
N PRO A 142 10.17 -1.70 12.90
CA PRO A 142 11.48 -1.76 13.56
C PRO A 142 11.95 -0.38 14.03
N ALA A 143 12.68 -0.33 15.17
CA ALA A 143 13.15 0.93 15.73
C ALA A 143 14.04 1.75 14.78
N SER A 144 14.79 1.08 13.90
CA SER A 144 15.66 1.70 12.90
C SER A 144 14.91 2.54 11.87
N VAL A 145 13.64 2.21 11.57
CA VAL A 145 12.86 2.89 10.52
C VAL A 145 11.74 3.79 11.03
N ILE A 146 11.53 3.89 12.36
CA ILE A 146 10.44 4.69 12.94
C ILE A 146 10.48 6.16 12.50
N THR A 147 11.67 6.75 12.43
CA THR A 147 11.85 8.16 12.02
C THR A 147 11.58 8.32 10.51
N ASN A 148 11.97 7.32 9.72
CA ASN A 148 11.68 7.27 8.29
C ASN A 148 10.16 7.23 8.05
N TRP A 149 9.43 6.36 8.75
CA TRP A 149 7.97 6.30 8.67
C TRP A 149 7.31 7.65 8.95
N CYS A 150 7.71 8.32 10.03
CA CYS A 150 7.18 9.64 10.36
C CYS A 150 7.49 10.68 9.27
N ARG A 151 8.66 10.61 8.63
CA ARG A 151 9.05 11.49 7.53
C ARG A 151 8.23 11.21 6.27
N GLU A 152 8.10 9.95 5.88
CA GLU A 152 7.38 9.54 4.68
C GLU A 152 5.89 9.89 4.79
N ILE A 153 5.25 9.68 5.95
CA ILE A 153 3.84 10.08 6.15
C ILE A 153 3.67 11.59 5.92
N ARG A 154 4.54 12.43 6.48
CA ARG A 154 4.48 13.90 6.31
C ARG A 154 4.79 14.36 4.89
N LYS A 155 5.69 13.65 4.20
CA LYS A 155 6.08 13.97 2.83
C LYS A 155 5.01 13.59 1.82
N MET A 156 4.38 12.43 2.02
CA MET A 156 3.50 11.80 1.03
C MET A 156 2.01 12.04 1.30
N SER A 157 1.65 12.61 2.45
CA SER A 157 0.23 12.80 2.81
C SER A 157 -0.02 13.98 3.74
N LEU A 158 -1.29 14.38 3.84
CA LEU A 158 -1.80 15.33 4.83
C LEU A 158 -2.21 14.66 6.15
N LEU A 159 -1.83 13.40 6.39
CA LEU A 159 -2.11 12.71 7.65
C LEU A 159 -1.26 13.31 8.78
N SER A 160 -1.89 13.57 9.92
CA SER A 160 -1.17 13.90 11.14
C SER A 160 -0.44 12.66 11.66
N VAL A 161 0.79 12.82 12.15
CA VAL A 161 1.60 11.71 12.64
C VAL A 161 2.15 11.98 14.03
N THR A 162 1.97 11.01 14.93
CA THR A 162 2.46 11.02 16.29
C THR A 162 3.48 9.89 16.49
N LYS A 163 4.72 10.23 16.82
CA LYS A 163 5.75 9.23 17.16
C LYS A 163 5.58 8.79 18.62
N ILE A 164 5.24 7.52 18.83
CA ILE A 164 5.07 6.95 20.15
C ILE A 164 6.29 6.07 20.47
N HIS A 165 7.33 6.69 21.04
CA HIS A 165 8.59 6.03 21.36
C HIS A 165 9.37 6.80 22.43
N GLY A 166 10.27 6.10 23.15
CA GLY A 166 11.15 6.70 24.15
C GLY A 166 10.43 7.07 25.46
N THR A 167 10.93 8.08 26.15
CA THR A 167 10.43 8.48 27.47
C THR A 167 9.07 9.17 27.43
N ALA A 168 8.77 9.88 26.34
CA ALA A 168 7.50 10.60 26.15
C ALA A 168 6.35 9.70 25.63
N ARG A 169 6.58 8.40 25.44
CA ARG A 169 5.60 7.48 24.80
C ARG A 169 4.20 7.51 25.42
N LYS A 170 4.11 7.64 26.76
CA LYS A 170 2.81 7.64 27.45
C LYS A 170 2.00 8.90 27.12
N ALA A 171 2.63 10.08 27.18
CA ALA A 171 2.00 11.34 26.82
C ALA A 171 1.62 11.39 25.32
N ALA A 172 2.49 10.88 24.45
CA ALA A 172 2.24 10.78 23.02
C ALA A 172 1.05 9.84 22.70
N LEU A 173 0.94 8.69 23.39
CA LEU A 173 -0.20 7.78 23.26
C LEU A 173 -1.51 8.46 23.67
N GLN A 174 -1.53 9.15 24.82
CA GLN A 174 -2.72 9.87 25.28
C GLN A 174 -3.11 11.01 24.34
N SER A 175 -2.15 11.71 23.78
CA SER A 175 -2.40 12.74 22.76
C SER A 175 -3.02 12.14 21.52
N TRP A 176 -2.46 11.04 21.00
CA TRP A 176 -3.01 10.34 19.82
C TRP A 176 -4.42 9.80 20.05
N ILE A 177 -4.70 9.20 21.20
CA ILE A 177 -6.07 8.73 21.54
C ILE A 177 -7.09 9.88 21.46
N LYS A 178 -6.69 11.11 21.81
CA LYS A 178 -7.58 12.28 21.77
C LYS A 178 -7.70 12.92 20.40
N SER A 179 -6.59 13.01 19.66
CA SER A 179 -6.52 13.80 18.43
C SER A 179 -6.62 12.98 17.15
N GLY A 180 -6.43 11.66 17.21
CA GLY A 180 -6.38 10.80 16.04
C GLY A 180 -5.08 10.95 15.24
N GLY A 181 -5.14 10.58 13.97
CA GLY A 181 -4.01 10.51 13.05
C GLY A 181 -3.27 9.19 13.12
N VAL A 182 -2.03 9.18 12.65
CA VAL A 182 -1.19 7.99 12.57
C VAL A 182 -0.25 7.92 13.76
N ALA A 183 -0.40 6.92 14.64
CA ALA A 183 0.57 6.57 15.66
C ALA A 183 1.66 5.70 15.04
N VAL A 184 2.91 6.13 15.07
CA VAL A 184 4.07 5.32 14.65
C VAL A 184 4.84 4.86 15.87
N THR A 185 4.99 3.54 16.02
CA THR A 185 5.61 2.93 17.20
C THR A 185 6.50 1.75 16.83
N THR A 186 7.24 1.21 17.81
CA THR A 186 8.09 0.03 17.63
C THR A 186 7.50 -1.19 18.28
N TYR A 187 7.96 -2.38 17.85
CA TYR A 187 7.53 -3.66 18.41
C TYR A 187 7.67 -3.72 19.95
N GLU A 188 8.76 -3.16 20.49
CA GLU A 188 9.01 -3.15 21.93
C GLU A 188 8.07 -2.17 22.65
N THR A 189 7.77 -1.04 22.02
CA THR A 189 6.91 -0.02 22.61
C THR A 189 5.44 -0.45 22.63
N THR A 190 5.04 -1.40 21.81
CA THR A 190 3.66 -1.95 21.82
C THR A 190 3.27 -2.54 23.18
N ALA A 191 4.24 -3.00 23.99
CA ALA A 191 3.98 -3.48 25.36
C ALA A 191 3.38 -2.41 26.29
N TYR A 192 3.49 -1.13 25.93
CA TYR A 192 3.01 0.02 26.72
C TYR A 192 1.76 0.68 26.11
N PHE A 193 1.12 0.02 25.13
CA PHE A 193 -0.13 0.50 24.54
C PHE A 193 -1.31 0.15 25.46
N GLU A 194 -1.54 1.01 26.42
CA GLU A 194 -2.69 0.93 27.33
C GLU A 194 -3.90 1.60 26.65
N LEU A 195 -4.62 0.86 25.82
CA LEU A 195 -5.83 1.33 25.16
C LEU A 195 -7.06 1.00 26.01
N PRO A 196 -8.07 1.90 26.08
CA PRO A 196 -9.37 1.55 26.66
C PRO A 196 -9.96 0.31 25.99
N GLU A 197 -10.71 -0.50 26.73
CA GLU A 197 -11.23 -1.78 26.24
C GLU A 197 -12.10 -1.61 24.98
N ASP A 198 -12.93 -0.58 24.95
CA ASP A 198 -13.83 -0.27 23.85
C ASP A 198 -13.17 0.57 22.75
N PHE A 199 -11.91 0.98 22.92
CA PHE A 199 -11.25 1.81 21.94
C PHE A 199 -10.96 1.02 20.66
N LYS A 200 -11.42 1.53 19.52
CA LYS A 200 -11.15 0.96 18.20
C LYS A 200 -10.44 1.98 17.33
N PHE A 201 -9.59 1.50 16.45
CA PHE A 201 -8.94 2.29 15.43
C PHE A 201 -9.05 1.64 14.06
N LYS A 202 -8.94 2.45 13.01
CA LYS A 202 -9.32 2.04 11.67
C LYS A 202 -8.41 1.01 11.07
N MET A 203 -7.07 1.15 11.25
CA MET A 203 -6.11 0.23 10.62
C MET A 203 -4.84 0.11 11.43
N LEU A 204 -4.35 -1.13 11.54
CA LEU A 204 -3.01 -1.49 12.00
C LEU A 204 -2.14 -1.88 10.80
N VAL A 205 -1.05 -1.17 10.62
CA VAL A 205 0.04 -1.54 9.71
C VAL A 205 1.18 -2.15 10.51
N VAL A 206 1.66 -3.30 10.10
CA VAL A 206 2.81 -3.99 10.71
C VAL A 206 3.90 -4.13 9.64
N ASP A 207 4.93 -3.31 9.76
CA ASP A 207 6.06 -3.31 8.82
C ASP A 207 7.11 -4.32 9.27
N GLU A 208 7.71 -5.01 8.30
CA GLU A 208 8.62 -6.14 8.51
C GLU A 208 7.98 -7.22 9.40
N ALA A 209 6.78 -7.66 9.00
CA ALA A 209 5.96 -8.60 9.78
C ALA A 209 6.66 -9.92 10.14
N HIS A 210 7.75 -10.29 9.47
CA HIS A 210 8.59 -11.43 9.86
C HIS A 210 9.14 -11.33 11.29
N TYR A 211 9.17 -10.13 11.89
CA TYR A 211 9.52 -9.94 13.31
C TYR A 211 8.55 -10.61 14.27
N ILE A 212 7.31 -10.88 13.86
CA ILE A 212 6.27 -11.52 14.69
C ILE A 212 5.96 -12.98 14.26
N LYS A 213 6.83 -13.60 13.50
CA LYS A 213 6.68 -14.98 13.05
C LYS A 213 6.64 -16.02 14.17
N ASN A 214 7.30 -15.75 15.30
CA ASN A 214 7.19 -16.61 16.49
C ASN A 214 6.02 -16.16 17.36
N PRO A 215 4.92 -16.95 17.47
CA PRO A 215 3.72 -16.56 18.20
C PRO A 215 3.93 -16.43 19.71
N GLU A 216 4.96 -17.08 20.28
CA GLU A 216 5.27 -17.06 21.72
C GLU A 216 6.14 -15.86 22.11
N ALA A 217 6.73 -15.17 21.14
CA ALA A 217 7.54 -14.00 21.41
C ALA A 217 6.68 -12.85 21.94
N ARG A 218 7.18 -12.13 22.96
CA ARG A 218 6.47 -10.98 23.56
C ARG A 218 5.95 -9.98 22.53
N ARG A 219 6.77 -9.66 21.50
CA ARG A 219 6.39 -8.74 20.43
C ARG A 219 5.19 -9.23 19.61
N SER A 220 5.12 -10.55 19.36
CA SER A 220 3.99 -11.16 18.66
C SER A 220 2.71 -11.11 19.48
N ILE A 221 2.81 -11.42 20.76
CA ILE A 221 1.69 -11.34 21.72
C ILE A 221 1.19 -9.88 21.81
N ASN A 222 2.08 -8.91 21.93
CA ASN A 222 1.70 -7.50 22.03
C ASN A 222 1.03 -7.00 20.74
N VAL A 223 1.58 -7.31 19.57
CA VAL A 223 0.97 -6.96 18.27
C VAL A 223 -0.40 -7.62 18.12
N LYS A 224 -0.53 -8.89 18.51
CA LYS A 224 -1.83 -9.59 18.51
C LYS A 224 -2.83 -8.87 19.42
N ASN A 225 -2.45 -8.46 20.62
CA ASN A 225 -3.34 -7.73 21.53
C ASN A 225 -3.81 -6.40 20.93
N ILE A 226 -2.88 -5.62 20.33
CA ILE A 226 -3.23 -4.36 19.66
C ILE A 226 -4.13 -4.64 18.46
N SER A 227 -3.90 -5.71 17.70
CA SER A 227 -4.70 -6.04 16.52
C SER A 227 -6.18 -6.30 16.83
N MET A 228 -6.52 -6.64 18.06
CA MET A 228 -7.92 -6.81 18.50
C MET A 228 -8.68 -5.47 18.57
N HIS A 229 -7.97 -4.35 18.63
CA HIS A 229 -8.53 -3.00 18.58
C HIS A 229 -8.64 -2.45 17.16
N ALA A 230 -8.03 -3.11 16.17
CA ALA A 230 -8.01 -2.69 14.78
C ALA A 230 -9.18 -3.27 13.99
N GLU A 231 -9.83 -2.44 13.18
CA GLU A 231 -10.83 -2.93 12.22
C GLU A 231 -10.14 -3.63 11.04
N ARG A 232 -9.02 -3.07 10.56
CA ARG A 232 -8.27 -3.57 9.40
C ARG A 232 -6.81 -3.84 9.75
N LEU A 233 -6.21 -4.85 9.09
CA LEU A 233 -4.83 -5.25 9.30
C LEU A 233 -4.08 -5.28 7.98
N LEU A 234 -2.96 -4.57 7.89
CA LEU A 234 -2.01 -4.65 6.79
C LEU A 234 -0.65 -5.06 7.32
N PHE A 235 -0.24 -6.28 7.04
CA PHE A 235 1.10 -6.78 7.31
C PHE A 235 1.96 -6.63 6.06
N MET A 236 3.18 -6.15 6.22
CA MET A 236 4.12 -5.94 5.13
C MET A 236 5.42 -6.65 5.43
N THR A 237 5.99 -7.32 4.43
CA THR A 237 7.30 -7.93 4.55
C THR A 237 7.93 -8.11 3.18
N GLY A 238 9.25 -7.91 3.06
CA GLY A 238 10.01 -8.20 1.85
C GLY A 238 10.54 -9.64 1.78
N THR A 239 10.40 -10.43 2.85
CA THR A 239 11.02 -11.75 3.00
C THR A 239 10.03 -12.86 3.35
N ALA A 240 8.73 -12.63 3.15
CA ALA A 240 7.66 -13.49 3.66
C ALA A 240 7.68 -14.92 3.12
N LEU A 241 8.22 -15.14 1.93
CA LEU A 241 8.02 -16.38 1.19
C LEU A 241 9.30 -17.23 1.05
N GLU A 242 10.46 -16.72 1.45
CA GLU A 242 11.72 -17.40 1.12
C GLU A 242 12.05 -18.58 2.03
N ASN A 243 11.54 -18.66 3.28
CA ASN A 243 12.21 -19.55 4.23
C ASN A 243 11.36 -20.60 4.95
N LYS A 244 10.08 -20.42 5.25
CA LYS A 244 9.26 -21.50 5.88
C LYS A 244 7.76 -21.21 5.83
N VAL A 245 7.00 -22.20 5.39
CA VAL A 245 5.53 -22.21 5.39
C VAL A 245 4.96 -21.96 6.81
N GLU A 246 5.62 -22.46 7.87
CA GLU A 246 5.23 -22.24 9.27
C GLU A 246 5.27 -20.77 9.70
N GLU A 247 6.23 -19.99 9.17
CA GLU A 247 6.34 -18.57 9.46
C GLU A 247 5.15 -17.80 8.87
N MET A 248 4.78 -18.13 7.63
CA MET A 248 3.62 -17.57 6.96
C MET A 248 2.32 -17.93 7.69
N ILE A 249 2.16 -19.20 8.11
CA ILE A 249 1.00 -19.63 8.89
C ILE A 249 0.86 -18.84 10.19
N SER A 250 1.98 -18.53 10.85
CA SER A 250 1.97 -17.73 12.07
C SER A 250 1.44 -16.32 11.85
N LEU A 251 1.77 -15.69 10.72
CA LEU A 251 1.22 -14.39 10.31
C LEU A 251 -0.27 -14.49 9.96
N ILE A 252 -0.65 -15.53 9.20
CA ILE A 252 -2.05 -15.78 8.82
C ILE A 252 -2.92 -16.03 10.06
N ARG A 253 -2.39 -16.64 11.13
CA ARG A 253 -3.14 -16.82 12.39
C ARG A 253 -3.56 -15.50 13.04
N ILE A 254 -2.79 -14.43 12.87
CA ILE A 254 -3.16 -13.11 13.39
C ILE A 254 -4.10 -12.41 12.40
N LEU A 255 -3.79 -12.49 11.10
CA LEU A 255 -4.59 -11.87 10.05
C LEU A 255 -5.97 -12.51 9.91
N GLN A 256 -6.00 -13.84 9.74
CA GLN A 256 -7.20 -14.62 9.42
C GLN A 256 -7.25 -15.93 10.22
N PRO A 257 -7.62 -15.89 11.52
CA PRO A 257 -7.61 -17.06 12.39
C PRO A 257 -8.42 -18.25 11.86
N ARG A 258 -9.52 -17.98 11.15
CA ARG A 258 -10.38 -19.03 10.57
C ARG A 258 -9.67 -19.81 9.47
N ILE A 259 -8.96 -19.11 8.57
CA ILE A 259 -8.20 -19.74 7.48
C ILE A 259 -7.02 -20.53 8.04
N ALA A 260 -6.32 -19.98 9.04
CA ALA A 260 -5.21 -20.68 9.68
C ALA A 260 -5.62 -22.02 10.29
N SER A 261 -6.82 -22.12 10.86
CA SER A 261 -7.33 -23.39 11.41
C SER A 261 -7.64 -24.44 10.33
N GLN A 262 -8.04 -24.01 9.14
CA GLN A 262 -8.28 -24.90 8.00
C GLN A 262 -6.97 -25.43 7.40
N ILE A 263 -5.95 -24.59 7.28
CA ILE A 263 -4.63 -24.98 6.77
C ILE A 263 -3.96 -26.02 7.68
N GLN A 264 -4.15 -25.94 9.00
CA GLN A 264 -3.62 -26.94 9.94
C GLN A 264 -4.24 -28.33 9.79
N GLY A 265 -5.46 -28.44 9.28
CA GLY A 265 -6.14 -29.72 9.01
C GLY A 265 -5.73 -30.37 7.69
N MET A 266 -5.05 -29.64 6.80
CA MET A 266 -4.54 -30.17 5.53
C MET A 266 -3.12 -30.68 5.74
N ALA A 267 -2.88 -31.97 5.43
CA ALA A 267 -1.53 -32.54 5.51
C ALA A 267 -0.56 -31.67 4.68
N PHE A 268 0.45 -31.15 5.33
CA PHE A 268 1.43 -30.15 4.86
C PHE A 268 2.06 -30.43 3.50
N MET A 269 2.10 -31.68 3.04
CA MET A 269 2.79 -32.11 1.82
C MET A 269 2.00 -31.85 0.52
N SER A 270 0.69 -31.58 0.60
CA SER A 270 -0.14 -31.30 -0.58
C SER A 270 -0.42 -29.82 -0.82
N ALA A 271 -0.15 -28.97 0.15
CA ALA A 271 -0.46 -27.53 0.06
C ALA A 271 0.73 -26.66 -0.42
N ALA A 272 1.95 -27.13 -0.28
CA ALA A 272 3.15 -26.38 -0.66
C ALA A 272 3.19 -25.90 -2.12
N PRO A 273 2.70 -26.65 -3.13
CA PRO A 273 2.66 -26.17 -4.52
C PRO A 273 1.59 -25.10 -4.78
N GLN A 274 0.59 -24.95 -3.91
CA GLN A 274 -0.50 -23.99 -4.10
C GLN A 274 -0.16 -22.58 -3.59
N PHE A 275 0.89 -22.48 -2.75
CA PHE A 275 1.35 -21.21 -2.19
C PHE A 275 2.57 -20.61 -2.90
N SER A 276 3.12 -21.32 -3.90
CA SER A 276 4.28 -20.87 -4.69
C SER A 276 3.92 -20.33 -6.07
N LYS A 277 2.65 -19.92 -6.27
CA LYS A 277 2.22 -19.23 -7.49
C LYS A 277 1.75 -17.85 -7.16
#